data_85b647c74f2d53bbc3ee2a253fdf2888
#
_entry.id   85b647c74f2d53bbc3ee2a253fdf2888
#
_cell.length_a   1.000
_cell.length_b   1.000
_cell.length_c   1.000
_cell.angle_alpha   90.00
_cell.angle_beta   90.00
_cell.angle_gamma   90.00
#
_symmetry.space_group_name_H-M   'P 1'
#
loop_
_entity.id
_entity.type
_entity.pdbx_description
1 polymer ?
#
loop_
_entity_poly.entity_id
_entity_poly.type
_entity_poly.pdbx_seq_one_letter_code
_entity_poly.pdbx_strand_id
1 'polypeptide(L)'
;EAFTAMRARGAQVTDIAILVVAADDGIMPQTIEALNHAQAAAVPIVVAINKMDTPGANPDKILQQLTEFGLVAEEYGGDTQMVKVSALKGEGINDLLDAVLLTADAGLDLRANPNRTARGVAIEAKLDKGRGAVATVLIESGTLRVGEAIVAGTAYGRVRAMTDENGDPV
;
A
#
# COMPACT_ATOMS: atom_id res chain seq x y z
N GLU A 1 -8.78 -16.43 -2.37
CA GLU A 1 -9.26 -16.26 -0.98
C GLU A 1 -8.13 -15.87 -0.01
N ALA A 2 -6.93 -16.49 -0.09
CA ALA A 2 -5.81 -16.16 0.81
C ALA A 2 -5.37 -14.68 0.71
N PHE A 3 -5.43 -14.09 -0.46
CA PHE A 3 -5.04 -12.69 -0.68
C PHE A 3 -6.11 -11.68 -0.25
N THR A 4 -7.38 -12.07 -0.17
CA THR A 4 -8.48 -11.20 0.27
C THR A 4 -8.27 -10.70 1.71
N ALA A 5 -7.98 -11.62 2.63
CA ALA A 5 -7.73 -11.28 4.04
C ALA A 5 -6.48 -10.41 4.21
N MET A 6 -5.45 -10.64 3.37
CA MET A 6 -4.23 -9.83 3.38
C MET A 6 -4.49 -8.41 2.84
N ARG A 7 -5.27 -8.26 1.76
CA ARG A 7 -5.70 -6.95 1.25
C ARG A 7 -6.54 -6.18 2.25
N ALA A 8 -7.52 -6.83 2.88
CA ALA A 8 -8.36 -6.21 3.90
C ALA A 8 -7.54 -5.71 5.11
N ARG A 9 -6.58 -6.52 5.58
CA ARG A 9 -5.68 -6.12 6.67
C ARG A 9 -4.74 -5.00 6.24
N GLY A 10 -4.19 -5.08 5.02
CA GLY A 10 -3.34 -4.04 4.45
C GLY A 10 -4.07 -2.70 4.39
N ALA A 11 -5.30 -2.65 3.90
CA ALA A 11 -6.08 -1.43 3.81
C ALA A 11 -6.32 -0.75 5.17
N GLN A 12 -6.41 -1.51 6.27
CA GLN A 12 -6.61 -0.98 7.62
C GLN A 12 -5.37 -0.31 8.23
N VAL A 13 -4.18 -0.59 7.73
CA VAL A 13 -2.90 -0.09 8.26
C VAL A 13 -2.17 0.82 7.28
N THR A 14 -2.81 1.17 6.17
CA THR A 14 -2.24 2.03 5.13
C THR A 14 -2.86 3.43 5.16
N ASP A 15 -2.10 4.42 4.75
CA ASP A 15 -2.56 5.81 4.66
C ASP A 15 -3.07 6.14 3.24
N ILE A 16 -2.53 5.50 2.21
CA ILE A 16 -2.92 5.65 0.81
C ILE A 16 -2.90 4.28 0.14
N ALA A 17 -3.90 3.98 -0.66
CA ALA A 17 -3.94 2.77 -1.46
C ALA A 17 -3.58 3.07 -2.92
N ILE A 18 -2.67 2.30 -3.50
CA ILE A 18 -2.41 2.32 -4.94
C ILE A 18 -3.18 1.18 -5.58
N LEU A 19 -4.20 1.49 -6.38
CA LEU A 19 -4.97 0.52 -7.15
C LEU A 19 -4.31 0.34 -8.52
N VAL A 20 -3.75 -0.84 -8.75
CA VAL A 20 -3.10 -1.16 -10.03
C VAL A 20 -4.09 -1.87 -10.96
N VAL A 21 -4.30 -1.30 -12.14
CA VAL A 21 -5.20 -1.83 -13.17
C VAL A 21 -4.43 -2.00 -14.47
N ALA A 22 -4.55 -3.16 -15.10
CA ALA A 22 -3.91 -3.42 -16.38
C ALA A 22 -4.72 -2.78 -17.51
N ALA A 23 -4.05 -1.96 -18.35
CA ALA A 23 -4.69 -1.23 -19.45
C ALA A 23 -5.23 -2.13 -20.56
N ASP A 24 -4.73 -3.35 -20.68
CA ASP A 24 -5.15 -4.36 -21.65
C ASP A 24 -6.31 -5.24 -21.16
N ASP A 25 -6.41 -5.50 -19.85
CA ASP A 25 -7.41 -6.39 -19.26
C ASP A 25 -8.70 -5.67 -18.85
N GLY A 26 -8.59 -4.45 -18.33
CA GLY A 26 -9.70 -3.70 -17.77
C GLY A 26 -9.94 -4.01 -16.27
N ILE A 27 -11.12 -3.62 -15.79
CA ILE A 27 -11.51 -3.86 -14.40
C ILE A 27 -11.89 -5.32 -14.21
N MET A 28 -11.14 -6.01 -13.37
CA MET A 28 -11.36 -7.42 -13.04
C MET A 28 -12.04 -7.55 -11.68
N PRO A 29 -12.68 -8.69 -11.35
CA PRO A 29 -13.31 -8.90 -10.04
C PRO A 29 -12.39 -8.64 -8.85
N GLN A 30 -11.10 -8.97 -8.98
CA GLN A 30 -10.07 -8.71 -7.96
C GLN A 30 -9.79 -7.21 -7.78
N THR A 31 -9.92 -6.42 -8.85
CA THR A 31 -9.80 -4.96 -8.82
C THR A 31 -10.94 -4.35 -8.02
N ILE A 32 -12.17 -4.83 -8.27
CA ILE A 32 -13.37 -4.39 -7.55
C ILE A 32 -13.26 -4.73 -6.06
N GLU A 33 -12.79 -5.92 -5.74
CA GLU A 33 -12.56 -6.34 -4.36
C GLU A 33 -11.54 -5.44 -3.65
N ALA A 34 -10.41 -5.17 -4.29
CA ALA A 34 -9.37 -4.28 -3.75
C ALA A 34 -9.91 -2.85 -3.54
N LEU A 35 -10.68 -2.35 -4.50
CA LEU A 35 -11.35 -1.05 -4.40
C LEU A 35 -12.31 -1.00 -3.21
N ASN A 36 -13.16 -2.02 -3.04
CA ASN A 36 -14.10 -2.10 -1.93
C ASN A 36 -13.36 -2.11 -0.57
N HIS A 37 -12.24 -2.81 -0.45
CA HIS A 37 -11.43 -2.79 0.77
C HIS A 37 -10.85 -1.41 1.07
N ALA A 38 -10.33 -0.72 0.07
CA ALA A 38 -9.79 0.64 0.24
C ALA A 38 -10.88 1.64 0.63
N GLN A 39 -12.05 1.56 -0.03
CA GLN A 39 -13.20 2.40 0.30
C GLN A 39 -13.75 2.12 1.70
N ALA A 40 -13.84 0.85 2.10
CA ALA A 40 -14.29 0.46 3.44
C ALA A 40 -13.32 0.94 4.54
N ALA A 41 -12.03 1.03 4.23
CA ALA A 41 -11.01 1.58 5.13
C ALA A 41 -10.97 3.13 5.09
N ALA A 42 -11.72 3.77 4.20
CA ALA A 42 -11.76 5.22 4.00
C ALA A 42 -10.38 5.85 3.72
N VAL A 43 -9.51 5.11 3.03
CA VAL A 43 -8.19 5.62 2.62
C VAL A 43 -8.26 6.22 1.21
N PRO A 44 -7.54 7.32 0.94
CA PRO A 44 -7.39 7.86 -0.41
C PRO A 44 -6.83 6.82 -1.38
N ILE A 45 -7.30 6.89 -2.63
CA ILE A 45 -6.90 5.94 -3.67
C ILE A 45 -6.18 6.71 -4.79
N VAL A 46 -5.00 6.23 -5.16
CA VAL A 46 -4.29 6.61 -6.38
C VAL A 46 -4.36 5.43 -7.35
N VAL A 47 -4.70 5.67 -8.61
CA VAL A 47 -4.82 4.61 -9.61
C VAL A 47 -3.59 4.59 -10.50
N ALA A 48 -2.96 3.43 -10.62
CA ALA A 48 -1.90 3.16 -11.59
C ALA A 48 -2.45 2.32 -12.74
N ILE A 49 -2.60 2.93 -13.92
CA ILE A 49 -3.00 2.23 -15.15
C ILE A 49 -1.73 1.65 -15.77
N ASN A 50 -1.48 0.38 -15.49
CA ASN A 50 -0.24 -0.31 -15.87
C ASN A 50 -0.36 -1.01 -17.24
N LYS A 51 0.78 -1.51 -17.72
CA LYS A 51 0.94 -2.18 -19.01
C LYS A 51 0.66 -1.25 -20.20
N MET A 52 0.99 0.03 -20.10
CA MET A 52 0.83 0.98 -21.20
C MET A 52 1.68 0.65 -22.44
N ASP A 53 2.70 -0.19 -22.28
CA ASP A 53 3.55 -0.72 -23.35
C ASP A 53 2.91 -1.83 -24.17
N THR A 54 1.77 -2.36 -23.74
CA THR A 54 1.08 -3.47 -24.42
C THR A 54 0.25 -2.94 -25.60
N PRO A 55 0.28 -3.60 -26.78
CA PRO A 55 -0.47 -3.14 -27.96
C PRO A 55 -2.00 -3.02 -27.79
N GLY A 56 -2.56 -3.74 -26.82
CA GLY A 56 -3.98 -3.70 -26.47
C GLY A 56 -4.34 -2.69 -25.37
N ALA A 57 -3.39 -1.85 -24.94
CA ALA A 57 -3.62 -0.87 -23.87
C ALA A 57 -4.70 0.15 -24.27
N ASN A 58 -5.72 0.27 -23.44
CA ASN A 58 -6.82 1.22 -23.64
C ASN A 58 -7.13 1.95 -22.32
N PRO A 59 -6.36 2.99 -21.97
CA PRO A 59 -6.54 3.72 -20.72
C PRO A 59 -7.90 4.42 -20.62
N ASP A 60 -8.47 4.91 -21.71
CA ASP A 60 -9.75 5.61 -21.71
C ASP A 60 -10.90 4.68 -21.27
N LYS A 61 -10.85 3.42 -21.68
CA LYS A 61 -11.80 2.40 -21.21
C LYS A 61 -11.70 2.20 -19.72
N ILE A 62 -10.48 2.18 -19.16
CA ILE A 62 -10.24 2.04 -17.71
C ILE A 62 -10.84 3.24 -16.96
N LEU A 63 -10.58 4.46 -17.44
CA LEU A 63 -11.11 5.69 -16.85
C LEU A 63 -12.64 5.69 -16.79
N GLN A 64 -13.29 5.27 -17.89
CA GLN A 64 -14.75 5.14 -17.94
C GLN A 64 -15.26 4.09 -16.95
N GLN A 65 -14.65 2.91 -16.91
CA GLN A 65 -15.04 1.85 -15.98
C GLN A 65 -14.88 2.26 -14.52
N LEU A 66 -13.77 2.93 -14.16
CA LEU A 66 -13.53 3.40 -12.80
C LEU A 66 -14.56 4.44 -12.35
N THR A 67 -15.04 5.29 -13.27
CA THR A 67 -16.11 6.24 -12.99
C THR A 67 -17.40 5.56 -12.53
N GLU A 68 -17.72 4.38 -13.07
CA GLU A 68 -18.88 3.59 -12.63
C GLU A 68 -18.77 3.11 -11.17
N PHE A 69 -17.54 2.99 -10.67
CA PHE A 69 -17.25 2.63 -9.27
C PHE A 69 -16.99 3.86 -8.37
N GLY A 70 -17.28 5.07 -8.86
CA GLY A 70 -17.16 6.29 -8.09
C GLY A 70 -15.76 6.90 -8.03
N LEU A 71 -14.80 6.39 -8.83
CA LEU A 71 -13.49 6.98 -9.00
C LEU A 71 -13.46 7.82 -10.28
N VAL A 72 -13.49 9.12 -10.11
CA VAL A 72 -13.44 10.08 -11.23
C VAL A 72 -12.06 10.70 -11.31
N ALA A 73 -11.42 10.60 -12.48
CA ALA A 73 -10.12 11.16 -12.70
C ALA A 73 -10.14 12.70 -12.57
N GLU A 74 -9.04 13.27 -12.10
CA GLU A 74 -8.87 14.71 -11.94
C GLU A 74 -9.05 15.46 -13.28
N GLU A 75 -8.59 14.88 -14.40
CA GLU A 75 -8.77 15.41 -15.75
C GLU A 75 -10.25 15.50 -16.20
N TYR A 76 -11.15 14.78 -15.53
CA TYR A 76 -12.60 14.84 -15.73
C TYR A 76 -13.33 15.57 -14.59
N GLY A 77 -12.62 16.35 -13.79
CA GLY A 77 -13.18 17.16 -12.71
C GLY A 77 -13.42 16.36 -11.41
N GLY A 78 -12.86 15.19 -11.28
CA GLY A 78 -12.85 14.40 -10.05
C GLY A 78 -11.70 14.76 -9.13
N ASP A 79 -11.46 13.92 -8.14
CA ASP A 79 -10.45 14.07 -7.10
C ASP A 79 -9.45 12.91 -7.06
N THR A 80 -9.58 11.95 -7.97
CA THR A 80 -8.73 10.75 -7.99
C THR A 80 -7.57 10.93 -8.96
N GLN A 81 -6.35 10.80 -8.42
CA GLN A 81 -5.13 10.77 -9.23
C GLN A 81 -5.06 9.45 -9.99
N MET A 82 -4.97 9.52 -11.32
CA MET A 82 -4.85 8.36 -12.21
C MET A 82 -3.63 8.52 -13.10
N VAL A 83 -2.64 7.64 -12.95
CA VAL A 83 -1.34 7.73 -13.63
C VAL A 83 -1.15 6.55 -14.56
N LYS A 84 -0.76 6.83 -15.80
CA LYS A 84 -0.44 5.84 -16.82
C LYS A 84 1.02 5.39 -16.64
N VAL A 85 1.25 4.09 -16.47
CA VAL A 85 2.58 3.54 -16.18
C VAL A 85 2.88 2.31 -17.02
N SER A 86 4.16 2.04 -17.23
CA SER A 86 4.66 0.73 -17.62
C SER A 86 5.71 0.28 -16.61
N ALA A 87 5.32 -0.60 -15.72
CA ALA A 87 6.25 -1.16 -14.75
C ALA A 87 7.39 -1.93 -15.42
N LEU A 88 7.11 -2.58 -16.55
CA LEU A 88 8.13 -3.31 -17.32
C LEU A 88 9.22 -2.39 -17.88
N LYS A 89 8.84 -1.20 -18.37
CA LYS A 89 9.78 -0.23 -18.94
C LYS A 89 10.25 0.82 -17.95
N GLY A 90 9.66 0.89 -16.77
CA GLY A 90 9.94 1.94 -15.77
C GLY A 90 9.35 3.31 -16.15
N GLU A 91 8.43 3.36 -17.12
CA GLU A 91 7.81 4.60 -17.58
C GLU A 91 6.66 5.02 -16.63
N GLY A 92 6.55 6.32 -16.33
CA GLY A 92 5.49 6.90 -15.49
C GLY A 92 5.61 6.58 -13.99
N ILE A 93 6.67 5.90 -13.55
CA ILE A 93 6.84 5.54 -12.13
C ILE A 93 7.07 6.78 -11.27
N ASN A 94 7.85 7.74 -11.74
CA ASN A 94 8.06 8.99 -11.00
C ASN A 94 6.77 9.80 -10.89
N ASP A 95 5.98 9.86 -11.96
CA ASP A 95 4.67 10.54 -11.94
C ASP A 95 3.70 9.87 -10.95
N LEU A 96 3.77 8.53 -10.84
CA LEU A 96 2.99 7.80 -9.82
C LEU A 96 3.44 8.14 -8.40
N LEU A 97 4.74 8.23 -8.15
CA LEU A 97 5.28 8.63 -6.85
C LEU A 97 4.89 10.07 -6.51
N ASP A 98 4.97 10.99 -7.46
CA ASP A 98 4.54 12.38 -7.30
C ASP A 98 3.03 12.47 -7.00
N ALA A 99 2.19 11.67 -7.65
CA ALA A 99 0.76 11.59 -7.37
C ALA A 99 0.47 11.08 -5.95
N VAL A 100 1.23 10.09 -5.46
CA VAL A 100 1.12 9.59 -4.08
C VAL A 100 1.51 10.67 -3.08
N LEU A 101 2.64 11.37 -3.31
CA LEU A 101 3.08 12.48 -2.44
C LEU A 101 2.08 13.63 -2.44
N LEU A 102 1.56 14.01 -3.60
CA LEU A 102 0.53 15.04 -3.71
C LEU A 102 -0.74 14.67 -2.92
N THR A 103 -1.18 13.41 -3.03
CA THR A 103 -2.33 12.91 -2.29
C THR A 103 -2.09 12.93 -0.78
N ALA A 104 -0.87 12.60 -0.33
CA ALA A 104 -0.48 12.67 1.08
C ALA A 104 -0.51 14.12 1.60
N ASP A 105 0.08 15.05 0.84
CA ASP A 105 0.22 16.45 1.26
C ASP A 105 -1.12 17.20 1.25
N ALA A 106 -2.00 16.87 0.30
CA ALA A 106 -3.26 17.57 0.13
C ALA A 106 -4.36 17.14 1.11
N GLY A 107 -4.36 15.88 1.55
CA GLY A 107 -5.51 15.30 2.27
C GLY A 107 -5.19 14.64 3.60
N LEU A 108 -3.92 14.45 3.96
CA LEU A 108 -3.53 13.68 5.13
C LEU A 108 -2.62 14.47 6.08
N ASP A 109 -2.83 14.28 7.38
CA ASP A 109 -1.92 14.80 8.44
C ASP A 109 -1.10 13.63 9.00
N LEU A 110 -0.07 13.25 8.27
CA LEU A 110 0.79 12.11 8.59
C LEU A 110 1.90 12.51 9.56
N ARG A 111 1.56 12.57 10.85
CA ARG A 111 2.52 12.88 11.93
C ARG A 111 2.67 11.72 12.89
N ALA A 112 3.91 11.49 13.33
CA ALA A 112 4.21 10.53 14.38
C ALA A 112 5.23 11.11 15.37
N ASN A 113 5.09 10.74 16.65
CA ASN A 113 6.06 11.12 17.67
C ASN A 113 7.10 9.99 17.82
N PRO A 114 8.37 10.21 17.44
CA PRO A 114 9.41 9.20 17.58
C PRO A 114 9.86 9.01 19.04
N ASN A 115 9.64 9.99 19.92
CA ASN A 115 10.14 10.00 21.29
C ASN A 115 9.16 9.36 22.29
N ARG A 116 8.64 8.19 21.94
CA ARG A 116 7.78 7.39 22.81
C ARG A 116 8.06 5.90 22.62
N THR A 117 7.50 5.06 23.48
CA THR A 117 7.50 3.60 23.28
C THR A 117 6.92 3.26 21.92
N ALA A 118 7.59 2.38 21.19
CA ALA A 118 7.17 1.96 19.87
C ALA A 118 5.78 1.30 19.90
N ARG A 119 4.96 1.68 18.93
CA ARG A 119 3.66 1.08 18.65
C ARG A 119 3.54 0.85 17.15
N GLY A 120 3.03 -0.32 16.80
CA GLY A 120 2.86 -0.66 15.39
C GLY A 120 2.02 -1.91 15.20
N VAL A 121 1.94 -2.38 13.98
CA VAL A 121 1.15 -3.53 13.57
C VAL A 121 2.06 -4.61 12.97
N ALA A 122 1.89 -5.86 13.40
CA ALA A 122 2.54 -6.99 12.76
C ALA A 122 1.82 -7.32 11.45
N ILE A 123 2.51 -7.11 10.33
CA ILE A 123 1.98 -7.37 8.98
C ILE A 123 2.08 -8.86 8.66
N GLU A 124 3.21 -9.46 8.99
CA GLU A 124 3.53 -10.85 8.72
C GLU A 124 4.34 -11.44 9.88
N ALA A 125 4.13 -12.71 10.17
CA ALA A 125 4.97 -13.46 11.10
C ALA A 125 5.23 -14.86 10.53
N LYS A 126 6.48 -15.29 10.62
CA LYS A 126 6.90 -16.61 10.14
C LYS A 126 7.99 -17.21 11.01
N LEU A 127 8.09 -18.53 10.98
CA LEU A 127 9.19 -19.26 11.60
C LEU A 127 10.29 -19.48 10.57
N ASP A 128 11.39 -18.79 10.74
CA ASP A 128 12.59 -18.96 9.90
C ASP A 128 13.49 -20.06 10.49
N LYS A 129 14.01 -20.95 9.63
CA LYS A 129 14.83 -22.09 10.07
C LYS A 129 16.16 -21.68 10.72
N GLY A 130 16.70 -20.50 10.36
CA GLY A 130 17.97 -20.01 10.89
C GLY A 130 17.82 -18.97 12.00
N ARG A 131 16.81 -18.10 11.87
CA ARG A 131 16.59 -16.95 12.75
C ARG A 131 15.50 -17.16 13.81
N GLY A 132 14.71 -18.23 13.69
CA GLY A 132 13.60 -18.50 14.60
C GLY A 132 12.34 -17.71 14.23
N ALA A 133 11.62 -17.21 15.24
CA ALA A 133 10.44 -16.40 15.00
C ALA A 133 10.84 -15.01 14.45
N VAL A 134 10.36 -14.69 13.26
CA VAL A 134 10.58 -13.41 12.57
C VAL A 134 9.24 -12.78 12.26
N ALA A 135 9.09 -11.50 12.54
CA ALA A 135 7.91 -10.72 12.21
C ALA A 135 8.28 -9.46 11.43
N THR A 136 7.49 -9.14 10.42
CA THR A 136 7.52 -7.84 9.75
C THR A 136 6.55 -6.92 10.49
N VAL A 137 7.06 -5.82 11.00
CA VAL A 137 6.30 -4.88 11.81
C VAL A 137 6.33 -3.50 11.17
N LEU A 138 5.15 -2.91 10.96
CA LEU A 138 5.02 -1.51 10.60
C LEU A 138 4.95 -0.68 11.89
N ILE A 139 5.95 0.17 12.12
CA ILE A 139 5.97 1.09 13.27
C ILE A 139 5.19 2.35 12.91
N GLU A 140 4.10 2.58 13.62
CA GLU A 140 3.23 3.76 13.42
C GLU A 140 3.66 4.95 14.29
N SER A 141 4.25 4.69 15.44
CA SER A 141 4.74 5.73 16.35
C SER A 141 5.80 5.18 17.31
N GLY A 142 6.61 6.08 17.85
CA GLY A 142 7.72 5.72 18.72
C GLY A 142 8.93 5.20 17.96
N THR A 143 9.90 4.71 18.70
CA THR A 143 11.12 4.10 18.15
C THR A 143 11.36 2.76 18.82
N LEU A 144 11.49 1.70 18.03
CA LEU A 144 11.86 0.37 18.50
C LEU A 144 13.36 0.16 18.37
N ARG A 145 13.96 -0.45 19.40
CA ARG A 145 15.41 -0.73 19.42
C ARG A 145 15.68 -2.20 19.70
N VAL A 146 16.82 -2.68 19.22
CA VAL A 146 17.32 -4.01 19.58
C VAL A 146 17.49 -4.09 21.09
N GLY A 147 17.08 -5.21 21.67
CA GLY A 147 17.10 -5.45 23.11
C GLY A 147 15.84 -5.02 23.86
N GLU A 148 14.95 -4.26 23.25
CA GLU A 148 13.68 -3.86 23.89
C GLU A 148 12.70 -5.02 23.98
N ALA A 149 11.86 -4.97 25.01
CA ALA A 149 10.74 -5.91 25.18
C ALA A 149 9.56 -5.47 24.32
N ILE A 150 8.93 -6.42 23.64
CA ILE A 150 7.72 -6.20 22.85
C ILE A 150 6.60 -7.12 23.31
N VAL A 151 5.37 -6.66 23.11
CA VAL A 151 4.14 -7.42 23.28
C VAL A 151 3.36 -7.40 21.98
N ALA A 152 2.96 -8.56 21.49
CA ALA A 152 2.15 -8.70 20.27
C ALA A 152 0.98 -9.66 20.54
N GLY A 153 -0.22 -9.12 20.71
CA GLY A 153 -1.38 -9.88 21.15
C GLY A 153 -1.15 -10.48 22.54
N THR A 154 -1.19 -11.80 22.66
CA THR A 154 -0.93 -12.55 23.90
C THR A 154 0.53 -12.96 24.07
N ALA A 155 1.36 -12.74 23.05
CA ALA A 155 2.77 -13.09 23.07
C ALA A 155 3.64 -11.91 23.51
N TYR A 156 4.74 -12.23 24.16
CA TYR A 156 5.74 -11.23 24.54
C TYR A 156 7.15 -11.79 24.28
N GLY A 157 8.09 -10.89 24.08
CA GLY A 157 9.46 -11.28 23.80
C GLY A 157 10.40 -10.09 23.82
N ARG A 158 11.65 -10.35 23.45
CA ARG A 158 12.70 -9.34 23.35
C ARG A 158 13.21 -9.32 21.91
N VAL A 159 13.37 -8.12 21.36
CA VAL A 159 13.95 -7.92 20.01
C VAL A 159 15.43 -8.32 20.06
N ARG A 160 15.81 -9.32 19.29
CA ARG A 160 17.20 -9.79 19.20
C ARG A 160 17.98 -9.12 18.08
N ALA A 161 17.32 -8.87 16.95
CA ALA A 161 17.87 -8.21 15.78
C ALA A 161 16.73 -7.57 14.99
N MET A 162 17.06 -6.55 14.24
CA MET A 162 16.15 -5.91 13.28
C MET A 162 16.88 -5.73 11.95
N THR A 163 16.13 -5.77 10.88
CA THR A 163 16.59 -5.41 9.54
C THR A 163 15.56 -4.48 8.90
N ASP A 164 16.02 -3.58 8.05
CA ASP A 164 15.14 -2.74 7.24
C ASP A 164 14.54 -3.51 6.05
N GLU A 165 13.86 -2.80 5.17
CA GLU A 165 13.23 -3.35 3.95
C GLU A 165 14.25 -3.87 2.92
N ASN A 166 15.50 -3.44 2.98
CA ASN A 166 16.58 -3.90 2.13
C ASN A 166 17.28 -5.15 2.70
N GLY A 167 17.02 -5.47 3.97
CA GLY A 167 17.66 -6.55 4.70
C GLY A 167 18.89 -6.12 5.47
N ASP A 168 19.17 -4.82 5.53
CA ASP A 168 20.32 -4.27 6.26
C ASP A 168 20.00 -4.20 7.77
N PRO A 169 20.99 -4.49 8.64
CA PRO A 169 20.81 -4.40 10.09
C PRO A 169 20.55 -2.96 10.54
N VAL A 170 19.58 -2.78 11.43
CA VAL A 170 19.20 -1.50 12.05
C VAL A 170 19.19 -1.59 13.58
#